data_eccaf2fff6c3890c54e3cc24d1c8e1bf
#
_entry.id   eccaf2fff6c3890c54e3cc24d1c8e1bf
#
_cell.length_a   1.000
_cell.length_b   1.000
_cell.length_c   1.000
_cell.angle_alpha   90.00
_cell.angle_beta   90.00
_cell.angle_gamma   90.00
#
_symmetry.space_group_name_H-M   'P 1'
#
loop_
_entity.id
_entity.type
_entity.pdbx_description
1 polymer ?
#
loop_
_entity_poly.entity_id
_entity_poly.type
_entity_poly.pdbx_seq_one_letter_code
_entity_poly.pdbx_strand_id
1 'polypeptide(L)'
;LIIYTITASLPLLIIILKIYHDSKHLNIGIADQIYLNSRSSLLWLIIILAFIVKLPLFSVHLWLPKAHVEAPVAGSIILAAILLKLGGYGLARIIIIFNYINKTLINPIISIAIIGGVITSIICLRQSDIKSLIAYSSVGHIGLIVAGILSNSKLGIQASLAIIIAHGLRSSALFCIANIRYGIT
;
A
#
# COMPACT_ATOMS: atom_id res chain seq x y z
N LEU A 1 1.09 9.61 -11.93
CA LEU A 1 1.73 8.73 -10.95
C LEU A 1 2.77 9.49 -10.13
N ILE A 2 3.72 10.17 -10.77
CA ILE A 2 4.81 10.92 -10.11
C ILE A 2 4.24 11.95 -9.13
N ILE A 3 3.26 12.75 -9.53
CA ILE A 3 2.64 13.76 -8.68
C ILE A 3 2.02 13.12 -7.42
N TYR A 4 1.24 12.05 -7.58
CA TYR A 4 0.63 11.34 -6.45
C TYR A 4 1.67 10.80 -5.46
N THR A 5 2.75 10.20 -5.97
CA THR A 5 3.79 9.62 -5.11
C THR A 5 4.64 10.68 -4.41
N ILE A 6 4.95 11.79 -5.07
CA ILE A 6 5.71 12.90 -4.48
C ILE A 6 4.88 13.61 -3.42
N THR A 7 3.65 14.02 -3.73
CA THR A 7 2.78 14.74 -2.76
C THR A 7 2.53 13.93 -1.49
N ALA A 8 2.43 12.61 -1.61
CA ALA A 8 2.27 11.73 -0.45
C ALA A 8 3.58 11.53 0.34
N SER A 9 4.74 11.56 -0.32
CA SER A 9 6.03 11.30 0.35
C SER A 9 6.63 12.54 1.02
N LEU A 10 6.30 13.75 0.58
CA LEU A 10 6.82 14.98 1.19
C LEU A 10 6.46 15.14 2.68
N PRO A 11 5.20 14.94 3.12
CA PRO A 11 4.87 15.00 4.53
C PRO A 11 5.61 13.93 5.35
N LEU A 12 5.83 12.74 4.79
CA LEU A 12 6.60 11.69 5.44
C LEU A 12 8.06 12.11 5.66
N LEU A 13 8.68 12.76 4.66
CA LEU A 13 10.04 13.27 4.77
C LEU A 13 10.16 14.29 5.92
N ILE A 14 9.21 15.23 6.03
CA ILE A 14 9.19 16.22 7.10
C ILE A 14 9.13 15.54 8.48
N ILE A 15 8.33 14.48 8.60
CA ILE A 15 8.23 13.75 9.86
C ILE A 15 9.55 13.02 10.18
N ILE A 16 10.18 12.39 9.20
CA ILE A 16 11.48 11.72 9.40
C ILE A 16 12.54 12.73 9.85
N LEU A 17 12.58 13.92 9.25
CA LEU A 17 13.50 14.98 9.66
C LEU A 17 13.22 15.48 11.08
N LYS A 18 11.95 15.63 11.46
CA LYS A 18 11.57 15.96 12.83
C LYS A 18 12.02 14.91 13.82
N ILE A 19 11.82 13.65 13.50
CA ILE A 19 12.28 12.50 14.29
C ILE A 19 13.80 12.55 14.47
N TYR A 20 14.55 12.79 13.40
CA TYR A 20 16.00 12.92 13.46
C TYR A 20 16.44 14.09 14.33
N HIS A 21 15.74 15.23 14.25
CA HIS A 21 16.04 16.40 15.09
C HIS A 21 15.86 16.09 16.58
N ASP A 22 14.79 15.36 16.93
CA ASP A 22 14.45 15.07 18.32
C ASP A 22 15.32 13.93 18.90
N SER A 23 15.59 12.91 18.11
CA SER A 23 16.30 11.68 18.56
C SER A 23 17.81 11.69 18.29
N LYS A 24 18.28 12.52 17.35
CA LYS A 24 19.66 12.53 16.81
C LYS A 24 20.07 11.21 16.14
N HIS A 25 19.18 10.25 16.04
CA HIS A 25 19.44 8.91 15.46
C HIS A 25 18.29 8.52 14.52
N LEU A 26 18.64 7.83 13.42
CA LEU A 26 17.69 7.20 12.50
C LEU A 26 17.72 5.67 12.59
N ASN A 27 18.36 5.12 13.60
CA ASN A 27 18.45 3.69 13.76
C ASN A 27 17.10 3.11 14.22
N ILE A 28 16.50 2.27 13.38
CA ILE A 28 15.19 1.67 13.62
C ILE A 28 15.14 0.85 14.90
N GLY A 29 16.24 0.17 15.27
CA GLY A 29 16.30 -0.65 16.49
C GLY A 29 16.30 0.15 17.80
N ILE A 30 16.59 1.44 17.75
CA ILE A 30 16.58 2.36 18.91
C ILE A 30 15.29 3.20 18.92
N ALA A 31 14.59 3.27 17.80
CA ALA A 31 13.39 4.08 17.61
C ALA A 31 12.26 3.70 18.57
N ASP A 32 12.15 2.43 18.97
CA ASP A 32 11.14 1.94 19.93
C ASP A 32 11.19 2.67 21.28
N GLN A 33 12.38 3.13 21.71
CA GLN A 33 12.55 3.84 22.99
C GLN A 33 12.26 5.34 22.90
N ILE A 34 12.37 5.93 21.71
CA ILE A 34 12.31 7.38 21.49
C ILE A 34 10.87 7.87 21.29
N TYR A 35 10.00 7.00 20.73
CA TYR A 35 8.65 7.39 20.33
C TYR A 35 7.60 7.37 21.44
N LEU A 36 7.93 6.90 22.62
CA LEU A 36 7.02 6.96 23.78
C LEU A 36 6.58 8.39 24.13
N ASN A 37 7.30 9.42 23.66
CA ASN A 37 7.00 10.81 23.97
C ASN A 37 6.16 11.57 22.94
N SER A 38 6.05 11.12 21.68
CA SER A 38 5.23 11.83 20.67
C SER A 38 3.89 11.12 20.42
N ARG A 39 2.98 11.24 21.38
CA ARG A 39 1.59 10.72 21.30
C ARG A 39 0.68 11.47 20.31
N SER A 40 1.21 12.20 19.33
CA SER A 40 0.34 12.94 18.42
C SER A 40 -0.26 12.01 17.37
N SER A 41 -1.57 11.77 17.50
CA SER A 41 -2.39 11.02 16.54
C SER A 41 -2.28 11.57 15.11
N LEU A 42 -2.02 12.86 14.97
CA LEU A 42 -1.81 13.53 13.69
C LEU A 42 -0.53 13.06 12.99
N LEU A 43 0.59 12.92 13.69
CA LEU A 43 1.85 12.43 13.10
C LEU A 43 1.67 11.02 12.55
N TRP A 44 1.00 10.17 13.32
CA TRP A 44 0.71 8.80 12.90
C TRP A 44 -0.18 8.76 11.64
N LEU A 45 -1.22 9.59 11.58
CA LEU A 45 -2.10 9.71 10.42
C LEU A 45 -1.33 10.12 9.16
N ILE A 46 -0.45 11.12 9.25
CA ILE A 46 0.34 11.61 8.12
C ILE A 46 1.31 10.54 7.61
N ILE A 47 1.94 9.79 8.53
CA ILE A 47 2.84 8.69 8.16
C ILE A 47 2.08 7.63 7.38
N ILE A 48 0.94 7.18 7.89
CA ILE A 48 0.15 6.13 7.23
C ILE A 48 -0.42 6.60 5.90
N LEU A 49 -0.84 7.85 5.81
CA LEU A 49 -1.39 8.41 4.58
C LEU A 49 -0.40 8.30 3.41
N ALA A 50 0.89 8.50 3.65
CA ALA A 50 1.93 8.33 2.63
C ALA A 50 1.98 6.89 2.09
N PHE A 51 1.79 5.89 2.96
CA PHE A 51 1.77 4.49 2.54
C PHE A 51 0.44 4.06 1.94
N ILE A 52 -0.68 4.60 2.42
CA ILE A 52 -2.01 4.36 1.85
C ILE A 52 -2.11 4.87 0.40
N VAL A 53 -1.45 5.98 0.08
CA VAL A 53 -1.40 6.48 -1.30
C VAL A 53 -0.55 5.57 -2.19
N LYS A 54 0.58 5.06 -1.69
CA LYS A 54 1.43 4.09 -2.41
C LYS A 54 0.78 2.72 -2.54
N LEU A 55 0.05 2.29 -1.51
CA LEU A 55 -0.83 1.13 -1.54
C LEU A 55 -2.23 1.65 -1.87
N PRO A 56 -2.66 1.68 -3.14
CA PRO A 56 -3.90 2.35 -3.52
C PRO A 56 -5.10 1.76 -2.79
N LEU A 57 -5.39 2.33 -1.63
CA LEU A 57 -6.60 2.01 -0.89
C LEU A 57 -7.81 2.57 -1.66
N PHE A 58 -8.98 2.01 -1.46
CA PHE A 58 -10.19 2.33 -2.22
C PHE A 58 -10.46 3.85 -2.37
N SER A 59 -10.13 4.67 -1.38
CA SER A 59 -10.30 6.13 -1.44
C SER A 59 -9.36 6.84 -2.44
N VAL A 60 -8.17 6.29 -2.69
CA VAL A 60 -7.12 6.90 -3.55
C VAL A 60 -6.63 5.95 -4.66
N HIS A 61 -7.42 4.95 -5.03
CA HIS A 61 -7.02 3.89 -5.95
C HIS A 61 -7.07 4.26 -7.44
N LEU A 62 -7.76 5.32 -7.82
CA LEU A 62 -8.08 5.63 -9.23
C LEU A 62 -6.84 5.82 -10.13
N TRP A 63 -5.71 6.18 -9.55
CA TRP A 63 -4.47 6.33 -10.29
C TRP A 63 -3.91 4.99 -10.80
N LEU A 64 -4.16 3.89 -10.07
CA LEU A 64 -3.56 2.58 -10.39
C LEU A 64 -4.12 1.99 -11.69
N PRO A 65 -5.45 1.87 -11.91
CA PRO A 65 -5.98 1.36 -13.16
C PRO A 65 -5.56 2.21 -14.37
N LYS A 66 -5.57 3.53 -14.24
CA LYS A 66 -5.11 4.44 -15.30
C LYS A 66 -3.63 4.22 -15.64
N ALA A 67 -2.79 4.12 -14.60
CA ALA A 67 -1.36 3.88 -14.78
C ALA A 67 -1.08 2.55 -15.51
N HIS A 68 -1.84 1.49 -15.22
CA HIS A 68 -1.66 0.19 -15.86
C HIS A 68 -2.15 0.14 -17.31
N VAL A 69 -3.20 0.86 -17.65
CA VAL A 69 -3.73 0.92 -19.01
C VAL A 69 -2.78 1.69 -19.92
N GLU A 70 -2.28 2.84 -19.47
CA GLU A 70 -1.41 3.72 -20.25
C GLU A 70 0.06 3.25 -20.31
N ALA A 71 0.51 2.47 -19.32
CA ALA A 71 1.88 2.03 -19.25
C ALA A 71 2.20 0.93 -20.29
N PRO A 72 3.45 0.92 -20.83
CA PRO A 72 3.96 -0.24 -21.55
C PRO A 72 3.98 -1.46 -20.62
N VAL A 73 3.94 -2.66 -21.19
CA VAL A 73 3.83 -3.91 -20.41
C VAL A 73 4.93 -4.07 -19.39
N ALA A 74 6.17 -3.76 -19.75
CA ALA A 74 7.31 -3.80 -18.84
C ALA A 74 7.09 -2.87 -17.62
N GLY A 75 6.54 -1.67 -17.87
CA GLY A 75 6.20 -0.72 -16.81
C GLY A 75 5.10 -1.26 -15.87
N SER A 76 4.06 -1.88 -16.43
CA SER A 76 2.97 -2.50 -15.65
C SER A 76 3.48 -3.65 -14.77
N ILE A 77 4.42 -4.47 -15.29
CA ILE A 77 5.02 -5.58 -14.54
C ILE A 77 5.83 -5.03 -13.35
N ILE A 78 6.71 -4.06 -13.57
CA ILE A 78 7.55 -3.47 -12.51
C ILE A 78 6.68 -2.78 -11.44
N LEU A 79 5.65 -2.06 -11.86
CA LEU A 79 4.72 -1.38 -10.97
C LEU A 79 3.97 -2.39 -10.08
N ALA A 80 3.44 -3.45 -10.69
CA ALA A 80 2.72 -4.49 -9.97
C ALA A 80 3.66 -5.36 -9.10
N ALA A 81 4.84 -5.74 -9.59
CA ALA A 81 5.73 -6.65 -8.88
C ALA A 81 6.48 -5.98 -7.72
N ILE A 82 6.95 -4.73 -7.89
CA ILE A 82 7.89 -4.10 -6.95
C ILE A 82 7.28 -2.87 -6.27
N LEU A 83 6.81 -1.87 -7.02
CA LEU A 83 6.44 -0.58 -6.46
C LEU A 83 5.33 -0.66 -5.40
N LEU A 84 4.30 -1.44 -5.65
CA LEU A 84 3.22 -1.63 -4.68
C LEU A 84 3.70 -2.35 -3.41
N LYS A 85 4.66 -3.26 -3.53
CA LYS A 85 5.20 -4.04 -2.39
C LYS A 85 6.07 -3.20 -1.47
N LEU A 86 6.79 -2.22 -2.01
CA LEU A 86 7.53 -1.26 -1.20
C LEU A 86 6.60 -0.49 -0.24
N GLY A 87 5.38 -0.15 -0.68
CA GLY A 87 4.37 0.46 0.19
C GLY A 87 3.95 -0.47 1.33
N GLY A 88 3.67 -1.76 1.03
CA GLY A 88 3.29 -2.75 2.04
C GLY A 88 4.40 -3.06 3.05
N TYR A 89 5.62 -3.24 2.56
CA TYR A 89 6.78 -3.44 3.42
C TYR A 89 7.04 -2.23 4.33
N GLY A 90 6.97 -1.01 3.76
CA GLY A 90 7.14 0.22 4.54
C GLY A 90 6.08 0.39 5.62
N LEU A 91 4.81 0.09 5.30
CA LEU A 91 3.71 0.13 6.27
C LEU A 91 3.93 -0.89 7.39
N ALA A 92 4.32 -2.13 7.07
CA ALA A 92 4.60 -3.17 8.06
C ALA A 92 5.75 -2.76 9.00
N ARG A 93 6.82 -2.17 8.46
CA ARG A 93 7.96 -1.69 9.27
C ARG A 93 7.56 -0.57 10.22
N ILE A 94 6.77 0.38 9.75
CA ILE A 94 6.33 1.50 10.58
C ILE A 94 5.41 1.06 11.71
N ILE A 95 4.51 0.12 11.48
CA ILE A 95 3.63 -0.38 12.53
C ILE A 95 4.41 -1.10 13.63
N ILE A 96 5.47 -1.81 13.28
CA ILE A 96 6.35 -2.44 14.28
C ILE A 96 7.06 -1.39 15.14
N ILE A 97 7.52 -0.28 14.52
CA ILE A 97 8.20 0.81 15.23
C ILE A 97 7.22 1.60 16.13
N PHE A 98 6.04 1.91 15.61
CA PHE A 98 5.02 2.65 16.34
C PHE A 98 4.05 1.71 17.04
N ASN A 99 4.54 0.98 18.04
CA ASN A 99 3.77 -0.04 18.77
C ASN A 99 2.54 0.54 19.51
N TYR A 100 2.48 1.87 19.72
CA TYR A 100 1.36 2.58 20.34
C TYR A 100 0.37 3.08 19.29
N ILE A 101 -0.41 2.15 18.75
CA ILE A 101 -1.37 2.46 17.71
C ILE A 101 -2.71 2.87 18.33
N ASN A 102 -3.19 4.04 17.95
CA ASN A 102 -4.48 4.54 18.41
C ASN A 102 -5.61 3.76 17.71
N LYS A 103 -6.19 2.78 18.41
CA LYS A 103 -7.24 1.88 17.88
C LYS A 103 -8.42 2.64 17.26
N THR A 104 -8.71 3.83 17.76
CA THR A 104 -9.79 4.67 17.24
C THR A 104 -9.56 5.14 15.82
N LEU A 105 -8.30 5.30 15.39
CA LEU A 105 -7.94 5.70 14.03
C LEU A 105 -7.74 4.50 13.09
N ILE A 106 -7.37 3.35 13.63
CA ILE A 106 -7.12 2.15 12.83
C ILE A 106 -8.42 1.52 12.33
N ASN A 107 -9.41 1.40 13.21
CA ASN A 107 -10.65 0.71 12.89
C ASN A 107 -11.35 1.27 11.64
N PRO A 108 -11.52 2.60 11.47
CA PRO A 108 -12.11 3.14 10.24
C PRO A 108 -11.25 2.86 9.00
N ILE A 109 -9.91 2.85 9.10
CA ILE A 109 -9.04 2.55 7.97
C ILE A 109 -9.18 1.09 7.56
N ILE A 110 -9.22 0.16 8.52
CA ILE A 110 -9.47 -1.27 8.25
C ILE A 110 -10.85 -1.46 7.60
N SER A 111 -11.88 -0.79 8.10
CA SER A 111 -13.23 -0.88 7.53
C SER A 111 -13.25 -0.40 6.08
N ILE A 112 -12.62 0.73 5.79
CA ILE A 112 -12.49 1.25 4.41
C ILE A 112 -11.70 0.28 3.53
N ALA A 113 -10.64 -0.35 4.06
CA ALA A 113 -9.83 -1.31 3.32
C ALA A 113 -10.64 -2.56 2.92
N ILE A 114 -11.42 -3.12 3.85
CA ILE A 114 -12.22 -4.32 3.61
C ILE A 114 -13.41 -4.01 2.69
N ILE A 115 -14.19 -2.98 3.00
CA ILE A 115 -15.35 -2.57 2.19
C ILE A 115 -14.88 -2.19 0.79
N GLY A 116 -13.79 -1.43 0.69
CA GLY A 116 -13.17 -1.07 -0.58
C GLY A 116 -12.75 -2.29 -1.40
N GLY A 117 -12.22 -3.34 -0.76
CA GLY A 117 -11.90 -4.61 -1.42
C GLY A 117 -13.14 -5.30 -2.01
N VAL A 118 -14.26 -5.28 -1.31
CA VAL A 118 -15.54 -5.83 -1.82
C VAL A 118 -16.04 -5.00 -3.01
N ILE A 119 -16.07 -3.67 -2.88
CA ILE A 119 -16.53 -2.80 -3.96
C ILE A 119 -15.67 -2.95 -5.21
N THR A 120 -14.34 -2.99 -5.07
CA THR A 120 -13.45 -3.17 -6.23
C THR A 120 -13.62 -4.52 -6.90
N SER A 121 -13.93 -5.60 -6.15
CA SER A 121 -14.23 -6.90 -6.74
C SER A 121 -15.50 -6.89 -7.59
N ILE A 122 -16.53 -6.11 -7.18
CA ILE A 122 -17.75 -5.93 -7.96
C ILE A 122 -17.46 -5.09 -9.22
N ILE A 123 -16.64 -4.05 -9.11
CA ILE A 123 -16.21 -3.22 -10.25
C ILE A 123 -15.45 -4.06 -11.29
N CYS A 124 -14.65 -5.05 -10.86
CA CYS A 124 -13.94 -5.95 -11.77
C CYS A 124 -14.88 -6.65 -12.76
N LEU A 125 -16.09 -7.03 -12.34
CA LEU A 125 -17.05 -7.73 -13.19
C LEU A 125 -17.54 -6.90 -14.37
N ARG A 126 -17.41 -5.58 -14.31
CA ARG A 126 -17.89 -4.63 -15.34
C ARG A 126 -16.76 -4.11 -16.25
N GLN A 127 -15.52 -4.56 -16.06
CA GLN A 127 -14.40 -4.07 -16.87
C GLN A 127 -14.37 -4.74 -18.23
N SER A 128 -14.28 -3.96 -19.28
CA SER A 128 -14.10 -4.42 -20.66
C SER A 128 -12.63 -4.71 -20.97
N ASP A 129 -11.70 -3.95 -20.39
CA ASP A 129 -10.28 -4.08 -20.63
C ASP A 129 -9.61 -5.05 -19.66
N ILE A 130 -8.85 -6.02 -20.19
CA ILE A 130 -8.14 -7.01 -19.38
C ILE A 130 -7.13 -6.36 -18.43
N LYS A 131 -6.41 -5.32 -18.87
CA LYS A 131 -5.44 -4.61 -18.02
C LYS A 131 -6.14 -3.92 -16.86
N SER A 132 -7.29 -3.26 -17.10
CA SER A 132 -8.08 -2.63 -16.05
C SER A 132 -8.66 -3.65 -15.06
N LEU A 133 -9.11 -4.80 -15.53
CA LEU A 133 -9.61 -5.88 -14.70
C LEU A 133 -8.51 -6.39 -13.75
N ILE A 134 -7.30 -6.66 -14.27
CA ILE A 134 -6.15 -7.07 -13.44
C ILE A 134 -5.81 -5.99 -12.41
N ALA A 135 -5.82 -4.71 -12.79
CA ALA A 135 -5.53 -3.60 -11.91
C ALA A 135 -6.56 -3.46 -10.77
N TYR A 136 -7.86 -3.54 -11.04
CA TYR A 136 -8.89 -3.48 -9.99
C TYR A 136 -8.85 -4.69 -9.07
N SER A 137 -8.57 -5.89 -9.58
CA SER A 137 -8.39 -7.07 -8.73
C SER A 137 -7.21 -6.89 -7.77
N SER A 138 -6.16 -6.19 -8.19
CA SER A 138 -5.01 -5.88 -7.33
C SER A 138 -5.37 -4.93 -6.18
N VAL A 139 -6.24 -3.94 -6.42
CA VAL A 139 -6.73 -3.04 -5.37
C VAL A 139 -7.48 -3.82 -4.28
N GLY A 140 -8.30 -4.81 -4.66
CA GLY A 140 -8.99 -5.67 -3.70
C GLY A 140 -8.02 -6.44 -2.79
N HIS A 141 -6.97 -7.05 -3.36
CA HIS A 141 -5.95 -7.74 -2.57
C HIS A 141 -5.14 -6.80 -1.67
N ILE A 142 -4.87 -5.58 -2.13
CA ILE A 142 -4.18 -4.56 -1.32
C ILE A 142 -5.01 -4.18 -0.10
N GLY A 143 -6.33 -4.10 -0.22
CA GLY A 143 -7.22 -3.89 0.92
C GLY A 143 -7.02 -4.92 2.04
N LEU A 144 -6.90 -6.20 1.68
CA LEU A 144 -6.61 -7.28 2.63
C LEU A 144 -5.21 -7.16 3.25
N ILE A 145 -4.20 -6.77 2.47
CA ILE A 145 -2.83 -6.53 2.96
C ILE A 145 -2.84 -5.43 4.03
N VAL A 146 -3.48 -4.30 3.73
CA VAL A 146 -3.56 -3.16 4.65
C VAL A 146 -4.32 -3.55 5.92
N ALA A 147 -5.46 -4.23 5.82
CA ALA A 147 -6.22 -4.71 6.97
C ALA A 147 -5.41 -5.68 7.84
N GLY A 148 -4.69 -6.61 7.22
CA GLY A 148 -3.85 -7.57 7.93
C GLY A 148 -2.67 -6.92 8.67
N ILE A 149 -2.00 -5.94 8.05
CA ILE A 149 -0.92 -5.21 8.69
C ILE A 149 -1.45 -4.35 9.84
N LEU A 150 -2.55 -3.60 9.63
CA LEU A 150 -3.14 -2.71 10.62
C LEU A 150 -3.77 -3.45 11.81
N SER A 151 -4.13 -4.72 11.67
CA SER A 151 -4.63 -5.52 12.80
C SER A 151 -3.60 -5.71 13.91
N ASN A 152 -2.32 -5.44 13.62
CA ASN A 152 -1.17 -5.59 14.53
C ASN A 152 -1.12 -6.96 15.26
N SER A 153 -1.72 -7.98 14.65
CA SER A 153 -1.64 -9.35 15.13
C SER A 153 -0.52 -10.11 14.42
N LYS A 154 0.14 -11.02 15.12
CA LYS A 154 1.22 -11.84 14.53
C LYS A 154 0.74 -12.57 13.27
N LEU A 155 -0.44 -13.16 13.33
CA LEU A 155 -1.05 -13.86 12.18
C LEU A 155 -1.40 -12.89 11.06
N GLY A 156 -1.94 -11.69 11.37
CA GLY A 156 -2.26 -10.68 10.36
C GLY A 156 -1.03 -10.19 9.61
N ILE A 157 0.08 -9.94 10.30
CA ILE A 157 1.34 -9.54 9.67
C ILE A 157 1.90 -10.67 8.79
N GLN A 158 1.93 -11.91 9.27
CA GLN A 158 2.39 -13.05 8.49
C GLN A 158 1.53 -13.28 7.24
N ALA A 159 0.22 -13.24 7.38
CA ALA A 159 -0.72 -13.39 6.26
C ALA A 159 -0.53 -12.27 5.23
N SER A 160 -0.39 -11.02 5.67
CA SER A 160 -0.17 -9.89 4.76
C SER A 160 1.15 -10.00 3.99
N LEU A 161 2.24 -10.44 4.64
CA LEU A 161 3.51 -10.68 3.96
C LEU A 161 3.39 -11.80 2.91
N ALA A 162 2.69 -12.89 3.23
CA ALA A 162 2.43 -13.96 2.27
C ALA A 162 1.62 -13.45 1.06
N ILE A 163 0.59 -12.65 1.30
CA ILE A 163 -0.22 -12.04 0.21
C ILE A 163 0.63 -11.08 -0.62
N ILE A 164 1.51 -10.28 -0.02
CA ILE A 164 2.41 -9.35 -0.73
C ILE A 164 3.24 -10.12 -1.76
N ILE A 165 3.87 -11.22 -1.37
CA ILE A 165 4.72 -12.04 -2.24
C ILE A 165 3.86 -12.73 -3.32
N ALA A 166 2.81 -13.42 -2.91
CA ALA A 166 1.93 -14.16 -3.83
C ALA A 166 1.29 -13.24 -4.87
N HIS A 167 0.80 -12.06 -4.44
CA HIS A 167 0.23 -11.07 -5.34
C HIS A 167 1.28 -10.50 -6.31
N GLY A 168 2.53 -10.32 -5.87
CA GLY A 168 3.62 -9.86 -6.75
C GLY A 168 3.85 -10.78 -7.92
N LEU A 169 3.96 -12.07 -7.65
CA LEU A 169 4.18 -13.10 -8.68
C LEU A 169 2.95 -13.26 -9.58
N ARG A 170 1.76 -13.34 -8.98
CA ARG A 170 0.51 -13.51 -9.73
C ARG A 170 0.21 -12.34 -10.66
N SER A 171 0.33 -11.11 -10.18
CA SER A 171 -0.01 -9.93 -10.98
C SER A 171 0.97 -9.73 -12.15
N SER A 172 2.27 -9.96 -11.94
CA SER A 172 3.25 -9.88 -13.01
C SER A 172 3.01 -10.93 -14.09
N ALA A 173 2.71 -12.18 -13.70
CA ALA A 173 2.36 -13.25 -14.63
C ALA A 173 1.11 -12.93 -15.45
N LEU A 174 0.05 -12.39 -14.82
CA LEU A 174 -1.17 -12.00 -15.52
C LEU A 174 -0.94 -10.91 -16.55
N PHE A 175 -0.10 -9.90 -16.25
CA PHE A 175 0.26 -8.88 -17.24
C PHE A 175 1.09 -9.43 -18.40
N CYS A 176 1.98 -10.41 -18.16
CA CYS A 176 2.68 -11.11 -19.23
C CYS A 176 1.71 -11.85 -20.16
N ILE A 177 0.79 -12.62 -19.61
CA ILE A 177 -0.21 -13.37 -20.38
C ILE A 177 -1.12 -12.42 -21.17
N ALA A 178 -1.57 -11.34 -20.53
CA ALA A 178 -2.37 -10.32 -21.21
C ALA A 178 -1.63 -9.71 -22.42
N ASN A 179 -0.32 -9.48 -22.29
CA ASN A 179 0.46 -8.95 -23.40
C ASN A 179 0.57 -9.92 -24.57
N ILE A 180 0.78 -11.20 -24.31
CA ILE A 180 0.80 -12.23 -25.35
C ILE A 180 -0.52 -12.22 -26.11
N ARG A 181 -1.64 -12.10 -25.41
CA ARG A 181 -2.97 -12.01 -26.03
C ARG A 181 -3.13 -10.79 -26.93
N TYR A 182 -2.69 -9.61 -26.47
CA TYR A 182 -2.73 -8.37 -27.26
C TYR A 182 -1.77 -8.36 -28.46
N GLY A 183 -0.70 -9.16 -28.41
CA GLY A 183 0.25 -9.28 -29.52
C GLY A 183 -0.20 -10.26 -30.63
N ILE A 184 -1.23 -11.06 -30.36
CA ILE A 184 -1.80 -12.03 -31.33
C ILE A 184 -3.03 -11.44 -32.05
N THR A 185 -3.67 -10.41 -31.48
CA THR A 185 -4.81 -9.70 -32.06
C THR A 185 -4.33 -8.47 -32.81
#